data_1aa4ef1984368d57031502c9f9859b31
#
_entry.id   1aa4ef1984368d57031502c9f9859b31
#
_cell.length_a   1.000
_cell.length_b   1.000
_cell.length_c   1.000
_cell.angle_alpha   90.00
_cell.angle_beta   90.00
_cell.angle_gamma   90.00
#
_symmetry.space_group_name_H-M   'P 1'
#
loop_
_entity.id
_entity.type
_entity.pdbx_description
1 polymer ?
#
loop_
_entity_poly.entity_id
_entity_poly.type
_entity_poly.pdbx_seq_one_letter_code
_entity_poly.pdbx_strand_id
1 'polypeptide(L)'
;MIIRDRALQARILEQIGDEQARSILLAAMLRPKSAAEISRETGLPLSSTYRKIAELQEVGLLAPQRFAFTQDGKKVELYRSTARVVEVRLTEAGVELRLVPNEDMADKLYRLISYMREKNYLRFEASLSEST
;
A
#
# COMPACT_ATOMS: atom_id res chain seq x y z
N MET A 1 -13.31 -2.92 5.29
CA MET A 1 -13.38 -2.97 3.80
C MET A 1 -12.99 -4.35 3.32
N ILE A 2 -13.82 -4.97 2.52
CA ILE A 2 -13.53 -6.27 1.91
C ILE A 2 -13.05 -6.04 0.48
N ILE A 3 -11.90 -6.63 0.13
CA ILE A 3 -11.33 -6.53 -1.21
C ILE A 3 -11.80 -7.76 -2.00
N ARG A 4 -12.67 -7.53 -2.98
CA ARG A 4 -13.28 -8.60 -3.79
C ARG A 4 -12.59 -8.78 -5.15
N ASP A 5 -11.90 -7.77 -5.64
CA ASP A 5 -11.16 -7.84 -6.90
C ASP A 5 -9.98 -8.79 -6.77
N ARG A 6 -9.98 -9.87 -7.56
CA ARG A 6 -8.96 -10.93 -7.44
C ARG A 6 -7.56 -10.48 -7.81
N ALA A 7 -7.43 -9.61 -8.80
CA ALA A 7 -6.13 -9.09 -9.20
C ALA A 7 -5.52 -8.23 -8.09
N LEU A 8 -6.33 -7.38 -7.47
CA LEU A 8 -5.89 -6.56 -6.34
C LEU A 8 -5.59 -7.41 -5.11
N GLN A 9 -6.41 -8.43 -4.81
CA GLN A 9 -6.13 -9.40 -3.74
C GLN A 9 -4.75 -10.02 -3.90
N ALA A 10 -4.44 -10.51 -5.11
CA ALA A 10 -3.16 -11.17 -5.37
C ALA A 10 -1.99 -10.22 -5.13
N ARG A 11 -2.11 -8.97 -5.56
CA ARG A 11 -1.06 -7.96 -5.38
C ARG A 11 -0.88 -7.58 -3.91
N ILE A 12 -1.95 -7.44 -3.16
CA ILE A 12 -1.89 -7.16 -1.71
C ILE A 12 -1.27 -8.36 -0.98
N LEU A 13 -1.69 -9.58 -1.29
CA LEU A 13 -1.15 -10.78 -0.68
C LEU A 13 0.35 -10.94 -0.93
N GLU A 14 0.82 -10.60 -2.12
CA GLU A 14 2.24 -10.60 -2.45
C GLU A 14 3.03 -9.67 -1.52
N GLN A 15 2.52 -8.47 -1.27
CA GLN A 15 3.17 -7.52 -0.36
C GLN A 15 3.12 -8.00 1.10
N ILE A 16 2.00 -8.52 1.55
CA ILE A 16 1.85 -9.04 2.92
C ILE A 16 2.73 -10.27 3.14
N GLY A 17 2.97 -11.06 2.10
CA GLY A 17 3.89 -12.20 2.13
C GLY A 17 5.37 -11.82 2.18
N ASP A 18 5.71 -10.58 1.94
CA ASP A 18 7.10 -10.10 1.92
C ASP A 18 7.47 -9.49 3.28
N GLU A 19 8.54 -10.03 3.89
CA GLU A 19 8.99 -9.57 5.22
C GLU A 19 9.40 -8.09 5.23
N GLN A 20 10.09 -7.64 4.18
CA GLN A 20 10.52 -6.24 4.08
C GLN A 20 9.33 -5.29 3.98
N ALA A 21 8.33 -5.66 3.17
CA ALA A 21 7.09 -4.88 3.04
C ALA A 21 6.36 -4.78 4.39
N ARG A 22 6.24 -5.90 5.11
CA ARG A 22 5.62 -5.90 6.44
C ARG A 22 6.37 -5.00 7.42
N SER A 23 7.71 -5.04 7.41
CA SER A 23 8.53 -4.18 8.28
C SER A 23 8.27 -2.70 8.02
N ILE A 24 8.15 -2.31 6.76
CA ILE A 24 7.85 -0.92 6.38
C ILE A 24 6.46 -0.51 6.86
N LEU A 25 5.46 -1.37 6.63
CA LEU A 25 4.08 -1.09 7.06
C LEU A 25 3.99 -0.93 8.57
N LEU A 26 4.69 -1.77 9.32
CA LEU A 26 4.72 -1.68 10.78
C LEU A 26 5.43 -0.41 11.25
N ALA A 27 6.53 -0.02 10.61
CA ALA A 27 7.25 1.20 10.94
C ALA A 27 6.39 2.47 10.75
N ALA A 28 5.54 2.48 9.74
CA ALA A 28 4.67 3.61 9.40
C ALA A 28 3.24 3.50 9.95
N MET A 29 3.00 2.57 10.86
CA MET A 29 1.64 2.29 11.37
C MET A 29 1.13 3.36 12.32
N LEU A 30 1.93 3.78 13.29
CA LEU A 30 1.49 4.66 14.38
C LEU A 30 1.65 6.14 14.05
N ARG A 31 2.61 6.51 13.21
CA ARG A 31 2.83 7.89 12.81
C ARG A 31 3.48 7.97 11.43
N PRO A 32 3.30 9.08 10.71
CA PRO A 32 3.94 9.25 9.42
C PRO A 32 5.46 9.36 9.56
N LYS A 33 6.18 8.75 8.61
CA LYS A 33 7.64 8.71 8.60
C LYS A 33 8.19 8.90 7.20
N SER A 34 9.35 9.55 7.12
CA SER A 34 10.09 9.67 5.86
C SER A 34 10.72 8.34 5.46
N ALA A 35 11.10 8.21 4.20
CA ALA A 35 11.83 7.03 3.72
C ALA A 35 13.14 6.82 4.51
N ALA A 36 13.84 7.91 4.84
CA ALA A 36 15.09 7.83 5.62
C ALA A 36 14.84 7.28 7.03
N GLU A 37 13.78 7.73 7.70
CA GLU A 37 13.40 7.21 9.02
C GLU A 37 13.04 5.73 8.95
N ILE A 38 12.24 5.34 7.94
CA ILE A 38 11.84 3.94 7.73
C ILE A 38 13.08 3.07 7.48
N SER A 39 14.01 3.53 6.63
CA SER A 39 15.25 2.84 6.36
C SER A 39 16.06 2.59 7.65
N ARG A 40 16.21 3.61 8.49
CA ARG A 40 16.92 3.47 9.76
C ARG A 40 16.25 2.48 10.72
N GLU A 41 14.93 2.57 10.85
CA GLU A 41 14.17 1.73 11.78
C GLU A 41 14.10 0.27 11.34
N THR A 42 13.99 0.02 10.05
CA THR A 42 13.89 -1.34 9.49
C THR A 42 15.25 -1.98 9.25
N GLY A 43 16.32 -1.19 9.17
CA GLY A 43 17.64 -1.67 8.79
C GLY A 43 17.80 -1.95 7.30
N LEU A 44 16.80 -1.60 6.48
CA LEU A 44 16.86 -1.79 5.03
C LEU A 44 17.71 -0.68 4.38
N PRO A 45 18.46 -1.00 3.31
CA PRO A 45 19.10 0.04 2.51
C PRO A 45 18.10 1.05 1.99
N LEU A 46 18.51 2.31 1.88
CA LEU A 46 17.61 3.38 1.45
C LEU A 46 16.99 3.13 0.06
N SER A 47 17.80 2.63 -0.88
CA SER A 47 17.32 2.30 -2.23
C SER A 47 16.25 1.22 -2.22
N SER A 48 16.41 0.18 -1.40
CA SER A 48 15.42 -0.88 -1.22
C SER A 48 14.15 -0.34 -0.56
N THR A 49 14.31 0.57 0.39
CA THR A 49 13.20 1.22 1.09
C THR A 49 12.34 2.02 0.10
N TYR A 50 12.96 2.83 -0.76
CA TYR A 50 12.22 3.60 -1.77
C TYR A 50 11.46 2.70 -2.73
N ARG A 51 12.10 1.62 -3.19
CA ARG A 51 11.46 0.66 -4.10
C ARG A 51 10.24 0.00 -3.45
N LYS A 52 10.38 -0.47 -2.20
CA LYS A 52 9.28 -1.10 -1.46
C LYS A 52 8.15 -0.12 -1.14
N ILE A 53 8.48 1.13 -0.81
CA ILE A 53 7.49 2.18 -0.61
C ILE A 53 6.67 2.37 -1.88
N ALA A 54 7.32 2.45 -3.05
CA ALA A 54 6.61 2.59 -4.33
C ALA A 54 5.67 1.40 -4.59
N GLU A 55 6.12 0.17 -4.34
CA GLU A 55 5.29 -1.03 -4.50
C GLU A 55 4.07 -1.02 -3.55
N LEU A 56 4.27 -0.62 -2.29
CA LEU A 56 3.20 -0.54 -1.30
C LEU A 56 2.19 0.56 -1.63
N GLN A 57 2.66 1.67 -2.19
CA GLN A 57 1.77 2.73 -2.69
C GLN A 57 0.92 2.24 -3.87
N GLU A 58 1.51 1.46 -4.77
CA GLU A 58 0.78 0.92 -5.93
C GLU A 58 -0.39 0.02 -5.54
N VAL A 59 -0.30 -0.67 -4.42
CA VAL A 59 -1.39 -1.52 -3.93
C VAL A 59 -2.28 -0.83 -2.89
N GLY A 60 -2.01 0.45 -2.60
CA GLY A 60 -2.83 1.25 -1.69
C GLY A 60 -2.61 1.02 -0.20
N LEU A 61 -1.58 0.26 0.20
CA LEU A 61 -1.29 -0.04 1.60
C LEU A 61 -0.47 1.02 2.32
N LEU A 62 0.19 1.89 1.57
CA LEU A 62 0.99 2.99 2.09
C LEU A 62 0.67 4.24 1.28
N ALA A 63 0.64 5.40 1.95
CA ALA A 63 0.40 6.67 1.27
C ALA A 63 1.09 7.82 2.00
N PRO A 64 1.46 8.89 1.28
CA PRO A 64 1.89 10.12 1.93
C PRO A 64 0.72 10.66 2.75
N GLN A 65 0.95 10.98 4.02
CA GLN A 65 -0.04 11.64 4.87
C GLN A 65 0.21 13.14 4.95
N ARG A 66 1.47 13.52 5.00
CA ARG A 66 1.92 14.91 5.01
C ARG A 66 3.35 14.99 4.50
N PHE A 67 3.90 16.18 4.44
CA PHE A 67 5.30 16.39 4.07
C PHE A 67 5.99 17.28 5.09
N ALA A 68 7.32 17.27 5.07
CA ALA A 68 8.17 18.12 5.87
C ALA A 68 9.26 18.71 4.98
N PHE A 69 9.91 19.76 5.45
CA PHE A 69 11.09 20.32 4.80
C PHE A 69 12.33 20.01 5.62
N THR A 70 13.40 19.61 4.97
CA THR A 70 14.71 19.46 5.59
C THR A 70 15.33 20.82 5.86
N GLN A 71 16.45 20.86 6.61
CA GLN A 71 17.15 22.11 6.92
C GLN A 71 17.64 22.83 5.65
N ASP A 72 17.98 22.09 4.61
CA ASP A 72 18.40 22.63 3.31
C ASP A 72 17.23 22.91 2.36
N GLY A 73 16.00 22.88 2.85
CA GLY A 73 14.80 23.28 2.11
C GLY A 73 14.21 22.22 1.18
N LYS A 74 14.68 20.97 1.25
CA LYS A 74 14.10 19.89 0.45
C LYS A 74 12.79 19.42 1.05
N LYS A 75 11.78 19.23 0.19
CA LYS A 75 10.52 18.61 0.57
C LYS A 75 10.69 17.10 0.67
N VAL A 76 10.26 16.52 1.80
CA VAL A 76 10.23 15.08 1.99
C VAL A 76 8.81 14.63 2.33
N GLU A 77 8.38 13.55 1.69
CA GLU A 77 7.09 12.92 1.98
C GLU A 77 7.18 12.14 3.29
N LEU A 78 6.10 12.19 4.08
CA LEU A 78 5.95 11.40 5.29
C LEU A 78 4.84 10.38 5.06
N TYR A 79 5.22 9.12 5.02
CA TYR A 79 4.34 8.00 4.66
C TYR A 79 3.67 7.41 5.88
N ARG A 80 2.45 6.97 5.70
CA ARG A 80 1.65 6.30 6.72
C ARG A 80 1.00 5.05 6.14
N SER A 81 0.94 3.97 6.91
CA SER A 81 0.16 2.79 6.54
C SER A 81 -1.33 3.14 6.51
N THR A 82 -2.00 2.78 5.42
CA THR A 82 -3.41 3.11 5.19
C THR A 82 -4.35 2.20 5.96
N ALA A 83 -3.93 0.96 6.21
CA ALA A 83 -4.66 -0.01 7.00
C ALA A 83 -3.92 -0.28 8.30
N ARG A 84 -4.67 -0.39 9.41
CA ARG A 84 -4.10 -0.82 10.68
C ARG A 84 -4.23 -2.32 10.88
N VAL A 85 -5.16 -2.98 10.17
CA VAL A 85 -5.33 -4.43 10.20
C VAL A 85 -5.53 -4.93 8.77
N VAL A 86 -4.82 -5.99 8.43
CA VAL A 86 -5.01 -6.75 7.20
C VAL A 86 -5.34 -8.17 7.61
N GLU A 87 -6.55 -8.62 7.31
CA GLU A 87 -7.00 -9.98 7.60
C GLU A 87 -7.09 -10.79 6.32
N VAL A 88 -6.49 -11.98 6.34
CA VAL A 88 -6.57 -12.94 5.25
C VAL A 88 -7.24 -14.20 5.78
N ARG A 89 -8.33 -14.60 5.15
CA ARG A 89 -9.04 -15.84 5.50
C ARG A 89 -9.05 -16.76 4.30
N LEU A 90 -8.67 -18.01 4.54
CA LEU A 90 -8.80 -19.07 3.55
C LEU A 90 -10.00 -19.92 3.94
N THR A 91 -10.97 -19.99 3.05
CA THR A 91 -12.17 -20.80 3.23
C THR A 91 -12.38 -21.69 2.01
N GLU A 92 -13.33 -22.59 2.08
CA GLU A 92 -13.72 -23.41 0.93
C GLU A 92 -14.23 -22.57 -0.25
N ALA A 93 -14.68 -21.32 0.00
CA ALA A 93 -15.09 -20.40 -1.03
C ALA A 93 -13.92 -19.61 -1.65
N GLY A 94 -12.71 -19.75 -1.10
CA GLY A 94 -11.49 -19.09 -1.56
C GLY A 94 -10.90 -18.11 -0.56
N VAL A 95 -10.19 -17.11 -1.07
CA VAL A 95 -9.53 -16.09 -0.25
C VAL A 95 -10.49 -14.95 0.05
N GLU A 96 -10.59 -14.61 1.33
CA GLU A 96 -11.26 -13.38 1.79
C GLU A 96 -10.20 -12.43 2.36
N LEU A 97 -10.15 -11.22 1.84
CA LEU A 97 -9.20 -10.18 2.26
C LEU A 97 -9.97 -8.98 2.80
N ARG A 98 -9.70 -8.63 4.06
CA ARG A 98 -10.33 -7.51 4.73
C ARG A 98 -9.27 -6.53 5.23
N LEU A 99 -9.50 -5.25 4.95
CA LEU A 99 -8.67 -4.15 5.45
C LEU A 99 -9.47 -3.32 6.44
N VAL A 100 -8.87 -3.03 7.60
CA VAL A 100 -9.42 -2.07 8.56
C VAL A 100 -8.60 -0.78 8.40
N PRO A 101 -9.23 0.35 8.07
CA PRO A 101 -8.50 1.60 7.88
C PRO A 101 -7.76 2.03 9.13
N ASN A 102 -6.57 2.59 8.95
CA ASN A 102 -5.82 3.23 10.01
C ASN A 102 -6.45 4.59 10.35
N GLU A 103 -6.18 5.11 11.53
CA GLU A 103 -6.68 6.41 11.97
C GLU A 103 -6.34 7.49 10.95
N ASP A 104 -7.31 8.35 10.65
CA ASP A 104 -7.20 9.46 9.70
C ASP A 104 -6.81 9.07 8.27
N MET A 105 -6.80 7.78 7.95
CA MET A 105 -6.41 7.27 6.63
C MET A 105 -7.57 6.62 5.87
N ALA A 106 -8.77 6.58 6.44
CA ALA A 106 -9.92 5.91 5.83
C ALA A 106 -10.26 6.46 4.44
N ASP A 107 -10.38 7.78 4.30
CA ASP A 107 -10.70 8.40 3.01
C ASP A 107 -9.62 8.13 1.97
N LYS A 108 -8.36 8.17 2.37
CA LYS A 108 -7.24 7.89 1.49
C LYS A 108 -7.24 6.46 1.01
N LEU A 109 -7.47 5.51 1.93
CA LEU A 109 -7.56 4.08 1.60
C LEU A 109 -8.70 3.82 0.60
N TYR A 110 -9.90 4.35 0.87
CA TYR A 110 -11.04 4.17 -0.03
C TYR A 110 -10.79 4.75 -1.41
N ARG A 111 -10.21 5.94 -1.49
CA ARG A 111 -9.88 6.58 -2.78
C ARG A 111 -8.84 5.79 -3.57
N LEU A 112 -7.79 5.31 -2.91
CA LEU A 112 -6.72 4.52 -3.57
C LEU A 112 -7.25 3.20 -4.10
N ILE A 113 -8.05 2.48 -3.30
CA ILE A 113 -8.65 1.21 -3.72
C ILE A 113 -9.62 1.42 -4.88
N SER A 114 -10.46 2.44 -4.81
CA SER A 114 -11.40 2.77 -5.89
C SER A 114 -10.66 3.10 -7.20
N TYR A 115 -9.60 3.90 -7.11
CA TYR A 115 -8.77 4.24 -8.27
C TYR A 115 -8.14 3.00 -8.92
N MET A 116 -7.61 2.10 -8.13
CA MET A 116 -7.00 0.87 -8.64
C MET A 116 -8.02 -0.06 -9.28
N ARG A 117 -9.23 -0.15 -8.74
CA ARG A 117 -10.33 -0.94 -9.32
C ARG A 117 -10.70 -0.40 -10.69
N GLU A 118 -10.86 0.90 -10.85
CA GLU A 118 -11.15 1.55 -12.13
C GLU A 118 -10.04 1.30 -13.13
N LYS A 119 -8.78 1.42 -12.72
CA LYS A 119 -7.63 1.19 -13.57
C LYS A 119 -7.55 -0.26 -14.05
N ASN A 120 -7.83 -1.22 -13.19
CA ASN A 120 -7.86 -2.63 -13.55
C ASN A 120 -9.01 -2.95 -14.51
N TYR A 121 -10.17 -2.35 -14.29
CA TYR A 121 -11.33 -2.50 -15.16
C TYR A 121 -11.02 -1.98 -16.58
N LEU A 122 -10.44 -0.79 -16.68
CA LEU A 122 -10.05 -0.21 -17.98
C LEU A 122 -9.01 -1.06 -18.70
N ARG A 123 -8.05 -1.62 -17.98
CA ARG A 123 -7.06 -2.54 -18.57
C ARG A 123 -7.71 -3.81 -19.11
N PHE A 124 -8.67 -4.34 -18.39
CA PHE A 124 -9.41 -5.53 -18.79
C PHE A 124 -10.20 -5.29 -20.08
N GLU A 125 -10.92 -4.17 -20.17
CA GLU A 125 -11.67 -3.79 -21.36
C GLU A 125 -10.76 -3.55 -22.58
N ALA A 126 -9.64 -2.87 -22.37
CA ALA A 126 -8.64 -2.66 -23.44
C ALA A 126 -8.08 -4.00 -23.94
N SER A 127 -7.80 -4.94 -23.06
CA SER A 127 -7.33 -6.27 -23.40
C SER A 127 -8.36 -7.05 -24.24
N LEU A 128 -9.64 -6.96 -23.88
CA LEU A 128 -10.72 -7.61 -24.63
C LEU A 128 -10.88 -7.00 -26.02
N SER A 129 -10.79 -5.68 -26.14
CA SER A 129 -10.90 -5.00 -27.45
C SER A 129 -9.71 -5.30 -28.37
N GLU A 130 -8.52 -5.52 -27.82
CA GLU A 130 -7.34 -5.92 -28.58
C GLU A 130 -7.41 -7.35 -29.09
N SER A 131 -8.13 -8.24 -28.38
CA SER A 131 -8.26 -9.65 -28.74
C SER A 131 -9.33 -9.93 -29.80
N THR A 132 -10.12 -8.95 -30.15
CA THR A 132 -11.16 -9.03 -31.19
C THR A 132 -10.74 -8.30 -32.46
#